data_decb860a454f0133bbdb23316ba6a5c5
#
_entry.id   decb860a454f0133bbdb23316ba6a5c5
#
_cell.length_a   1.000
_cell.length_b   1.000
_cell.length_c   1.000
_cell.angle_alpha   90.00
_cell.angle_beta   90.00
_cell.angle_gamma   90.00
#
_symmetry.space_group_name_H-M   'P 1'
#
loop_
_entity.id
_entity.type
_entity.pdbx_description
1 polymer ?
#
loop_
_entity_poly.entity_id
_entity_poly.type
_entity_poly.pdbx_seq_one_letter_code
_entity_poly.pdbx_strand_id
1 'polypeptide(L)'
;IRLSLVGSEMCIRDRYKKVDVTMALNGALGGLVAITAEPLTPTFLSAAIIGGIGAALVVVTVPLLDKLKIDDVVGAIPVHLVAGIWGTLAVPFTNPDTSFSAQIIGILAVGAFTLVATGIVWFAIKATIGVRPSEEEEALGLDRAEVGVEAYPEFSAARV
;
A
#
# COMPACT_ATOMS: atom_id res chain seq x y z
N ILE A 1 7.41 -3.33 16.13
CA ILE A 1 6.39 -2.32 15.82
C ILE A 1 6.91 -0.90 16.08
N ARG A 2 7.52 -0.62 17.24
CA ARG A 2 8.02 0.73 17.58
C ARG A 2 9.14 1.23 16.66
N LEU A 3 10.01 0.36 16.18
CA LEU A 3 11.14 0.75 15.33
C LEU A 3 10.75 1.07 13.88
N SER A 4 9.75 0.38 13.33
CA SER A 4 9.21 0.73 12.01
C SER A 4 8.46 2.07 12.02
N LEU A 5 7.75 2.37 13.12
CA LEU A 5 7.12 3.68 13.33
C LEU A 5 8.15 4.80 13.42
N VAL A 6 9.22 4.64 14.21
CA VAL A 6 10.28 5.63 14.33
C VAL A 6 10.96 5.90 12.99
N GLY A 7 11.25 4.85 12.20
CA GLY A 7 11.84 5.01 10.87
C GLY A 7 10.93 5.79 9.93
N SER A 8 9.63 5.50 9.90
CA SER A 8 8.67 6.23 9.08
C SER A 8 8.50 7.69 9.52
N GLU A 9 8.38 7.95 10.81
CA GLU A 9 8.25 9.32 11.34
C GLU A 9 9.45 10.19 11.02
N MET A 10 10.67 9.67 11.13
CA MET A 10 11.89 10.41 10.78
C MET A 10 11.89 10.80 9.29
N CYS A 11 11.63 9.85 8.39
CA CYS A 11 11.57 10.11 6.95
C CYS A 11 10.47 11.12 6.59
N ILE A 12 9.30 11.00 7.21
CA ILE A 12 8.16 11.90 6.99
C ILE A 12 8.50 13.30 7.45
N ARG A 13 9.01 13.46 8.67
CA ARG A 13 9.37 14.77 9.23
C ARG A 13 10.44 15.49 8.43
N ASP A 14 11.43 14.77 7.93
CA ASP A 14 12.49 15.35 7.10
C ASP A 14 11.97 15.83 5.75
N ARG A 15 11.04 15.09 5.16
CA ARG A 15 10.50 15.39 3.82
C ARG A 15 9.37 16.43 3.84
N TYR A 16 8.43 16.31 4.78
CA TYR A 16 7.21 17.13 4.82
C TYR A 16 7.24 18.24 5.88
N LYS A 17 8.27 18.27 6.73
CA LYS A 17 8.42 19.23 7.86
C LYS A 17 7.29 19.18 8.89
N LYS A 18 6.37 18.25 8.76
CA LYS A 18 5.23 17.96 9.66
C LYS A 18 5.01 16.47 9.74
N VAL A 19 4.39 16.02 10.81
CA VAL A 19 3.92 14.64 10.92
C VAL A 19 2.64 14.51 10.09
N ASP A 20 2.71 13.68 9.05
CA ASP A 20 1.54 13.25 8.28
C ASP A 20 1.08 11.89 8.84
N VAL A 21 -0.12 11.87 9.42
CA VAL A 21 -0.67 10.68 10.08
C VAL A 21 -0.89 9.53 9.09
N THR A 22 -1.40 9.84 7.89
CA THR A 22 -1.64 8.83 6.86
C THR A 22 -0.33 8.19 6.42
N MET A 23 0.69 9.00 6.20
CA MET A 23 2.01 8.54 5.81
C MET A 23 2.69 7.74 6.94
N ALA A 24 2.51 8.14 8.22
CA ALA A 24 3.02 7.40 9.37
C ALA A 24 2.38 6.01 9.48
N LEU A 25 1.06 5.92 9.29
CA LEU A 25 0.33 4.64 9.28
C LEU A 25 0.76 3.75 8.10
N ASN A 26 0.85 4.30 6.90
CA ASN A 26 1.30 3.56 5.72
C ASN A 26 2.76 3.09 5.86
N GLY A 27 3.63 3.90 6.43
CA GLY A 27 5.01 3.50 6.75
C GLY A 27 5.06 2.36 7.76
N ALA A 28 4.24 2.41 8.81
CA ALA A 28 4.14 1.33 9.78
C ALA A 28 3.63 0.02 9.13
N LEU A 29 2.59 0.12 8.29
CA LEU A 29 2.06 -1.03 7.54
C LEU A 29 3.10 -1.60 6.57
N GLY A 30 3.81 -0.76 5.83
CA GLY A 30 4.88 -1.20 4.94
C GLY A 30 6.02 -1.92 5.67
N GLY A 31 6.37 -1.47 6.87
CA GLY A 31 7.33 -2.15 7.73
C GLY A 31 6.84 -3.52 8.19
N LEU A 32 5.56 -3.64 8.55
CA LEU A 32 4.94 -4.92 8.89
C LEU A 32 4.88 -5.87 7.68
N VAL A 33 4.47 -5.38 6.52
CA VAL A 33 4.44 -6.16 5.27
C VAL A 33 5.82 -6.68 4.92
N ALA A 34 6.86 -5.85 5.03
CA ALA A 34 8.23 -6.25 4.69
C ALA A 34 8.76 -7.44 5.51
N ILE A 35 8.29 -7.65 6.74
CA ILE A 35 8.73 -8.76 7.59
C ILE A 35 7.86 -10.02 7.46
N THR A 36 6.71 -9.96 6.78
CA THR A 36 5.80 -11.09 6.68
C THR A 36 6.31 -12.25 5.83
N ALA A 37 7.27 -12.00 4.94
CA ALA A 37 7.81 -13.03 4.05
C ALA A 37 8.59 -14.12 4.82
N GLU A 38 9.25 -13.74 5.93
CA GLU A 38 9.99 -14.67 6.80
C GLU A 38 9.98 -14.16 8.23
N PRO A 39 8.95 -14.48 9.03
CA PRO A 39 8.80 -13.94 10.37
C PRO A 39 9.59 -14.68 11.45
N LEU A 40 10.11 -15.89 11.16
CA LEU A 40 10.66 -16.80 12.18
C LEU A 40 12.19 -16.75 12.31
N THR A 41 12.90 -16.51 11.22
CA THR A 41 14.39 -16.56 11.20
C THR A 41 15.07 -15.22 11.51
N PRO A 42 14.48 -14.03 11.24
CA PRO A 42 15.13 -12.77 11.57
C PRO A 42 15.34 -12.57 13.06
N THR A 43 16.51 -12.08 13.44
CA THR A 43 16.73 -11.54 14.79
C THR A 43 15.93 -10.23 14.96
N PHE A 44 15.75 -9.78 16.19
CA PHE A 44 15.08 -8.51 16.48
C PHE A 44 15.72 -7.34 15.71
N LEU A 45 17.03 -7.28 15.61
CA LEU A 45 17.76 -6.23 14.90
C LEU A 45 17.53 -6.31 13.38
N SER A 46 17.64 -7.51 12.78
CA SER A 46 17.41 -7.68 11.34
C SER A 46 15.95 -7.41 10.97
N ALA A 47 14.99 -7.82 11.78
CA ALA A 47 13.58 -7.50 11.60
C ALA A 47 13.33 -5.99 11.64
N ALA A 48 13.98 -5.27 12.57
CA ALA A 48 13.89 -3.82 12.65
C ALA A 48 14.48 -3.13 11.42
N ILE A 49 15.60 -3.61 10.91
CA ILE A 49 16.24 -3.06 9.69
C ILE A 49 15.36 -3.34 8.46
N ILE A 50 14.91 -4.58 8.27
CA ILE A 50 14.05 -4.96 7.13
C ILE A 50 12.76 -4.14 7.14
N GLY A 51 12.08 -4.07 8.28
CA GLY A 51 10.87 -3.29 8.45
C GLY A 51 11.09 -1.78 8.28
N GLY A 52 12.21 -1.25 8.80
CA GLY A 52 12.58 0.16 8.64
C GLY A 52 12.81 0.56 7.18
N ILE A 53 13.48 -0.29 6.40
CA ILE A 53 13.66 -0.08 4.95
C ILE A 53 12.31 -0.16 4.23
N GLY A 54 11.45 -1.15 4.56
CA GLY A 54 10.10 -1.26 4.02
C GLY A 54 9.27 0.00 4.25
N ALA A 55 9.29 0.53 5.47
CA ALA A 55 8.63 1.79 5.82
C ALA A 55 9.17 3.00 5.02
N ALA A 56 10.49 3.10 4.87
CA ALA A 56 11.13 4.17 4.10
C ALA A 56 10.77 4.10 2.60
N LEU A 57 10.70 2.90 2.03
CA LEU A 57 10.28 2.69 0.65
C LEU A 57 8.86 3.20 0.40
N VAL A 58 7.93 2.97 1.33
CA VAL A 58 6.56 3.51 1.23
C VAL A 58 6.55 5.03 1.16
N VAL A 59 7.26 5.70 2.07
CA VAL A 59 7.32 7.17 2.12
C VAL A 59 7.91 7.79 0.84
N VAL A 60 8.81 7.08 0.18
CA VAL A 60 9.39 7.54 -1.10
C VAL A 60 8.47 7.23 -2.27
N THR A 61 7.79 6.07 -2.26
CA THR A 61 7.01 5.59 -3.40
C THR A 61 5.67 6.30 -3.54
N VAL A 62 5.00 6.65 -2.43
CA VAL A 62 3.71 7.38 -2.50
C VAL A 62 3.82 8.64 -3.35
N PRO A 63 4.71 9.61 -3.07
CA PRO A 63 4.82 10.81 -3.91
C PRO A 63 5.37 10.53 -5.32
N LEU A 64 6.03 9.41 -5.53
CA LEU A 64 6.46 8.99 -6.87
C LEU A 64 5.26 8.57 -7.73
N LEU A 65 4.31 7.80 -7.15
CA LEU A 65 3.08 7.41 -7.85
C LEU A 65 2.23 8.64 -8.20
N ASP A 66 2.11 9.61 -7.29
CA ASP A 66 1.43 10.88 -7.55
C ASP A 66 2.03 11.62 -8.75
N LYS A 67 3.37 11.69 -8.81
CA LYS A 67 4.08 12.30 -9.96
C LYS A 67 3.84 11.56 -11.26
N LEU A 68 3.71 10.24 -11.20
CA LEU A 68 3.41 9.39 -12.35
C LEU A 68 1.92 9.39 -12.72
N LYS A 69 1.08 10.11 -11.95
CA LYS A 69 -0.38 10.16 -12.12
C LYS A 69 -1.04 8.78 -12.02
N ILE A 70 -0.47 7.93 -11.15
CA ILE A 70 -1.06 6.63 -10.80
C ILE A 70 -1.90 6.85 -9.54
N ASP A 71 -3.21 6.65 -9.69
CA ASP A 71 -4.16 6.80 -8.60
C ASP A 71 -4.06 5.62 -7.63
N ASP A 72 -3.69 5.94 -6.39
CA ASP A 72 -3.62 4.99 -5.28
C ASP A 72 -4.06 5.68 -3.99
N VAL A 73 -5.37 5.71 -3.78
CA VAL A 73 -6.04 6.50 -2.73
C VAL A 73 -5.53 6.20 -1.32
N VAL A 74 -5.12 4.95 -1.06
CA VAL A 74 -4.73 4.50 0.28
C VAL A 74 -3.26 4.10 0.40
N GLY A 75 -2.49 4.17 -0.68
CA GLY A 75 -1.10 3.73 -0.69
C GLY A 75 -0.94 2.20 -0.76
N ALA A 76 -1.89 1.50 -1.40
CA ALA A 76 -1.86 0.04 -1.49
C ALA A 76 -0.64 -0.48 -2.28
N ILE A 77 -0.28 0.17 -3.38
CA ILE A 77 0.88 -0.19 -4.19
C ILE A 77 2.19 -0.05 -3.39
N PRO A 78 2.49 1.08 -2.74
CA PRO A 78 3.69 1.21 -1.93
C PRO A 78 3.74 0.22 -0.77
N VAL A 79 2.64 0.06 -0.04
CA VAL A 79 2.59 -0.76 1.17
C VAL A 79 2.65 -2.26 0.84
N HIS A 80 1.86 -2.73 -0.13
CA HIS A 80 1.77 -4.17 -0.38
C HIS A 80 2.71 -4.64 -1.48
N LEU A 81 2.78 -3.96 -2.62
CA LEU A 81 3.63 -4.39 -3.72
C LEU A 81 5.10 -4.06 -3.45
N VAL A 82 5.43 -2.78 -3.19
CA VAL A 82 6.85 -2.37 -3.07
C VAL A 82 7.49 -2.91 -1.81
N ALA A 83 6.85 -2.75 -0.65
CA ALA A 83 7.37 -3.29 0.61
C ALA A 83 7.33 -4.83 0.64
N GLY A 84 6.35 -5.47 -0.03
CA GLY A 84 6.28 -6.92 -0.16
C GLY A 84 7.39 -7.50 -1.05
N ILE A 85 7.70 -6.87 -2.18
CA ILE A 85 8.85 -7.24 -3.02
C ILE A 85 10.14 -7.10 -2.22
N TRP A 86 10.32 -5.99 -1.51
CA TRP A 86 11.49 -5.80 -0.64
C TRP A 86 11.58 -6.89 0.42
N GLY A 87 10.51 -7.16 1.17
CA GLY A 87 10.47 -8.18 2.19
C GLY A 87 10.83 -9.57 1.66
N THR A 88 10.29 -9.95 0.50
CA THR A 88 10.59 -11.22 -0.16
C THR A 88 12.06 -11.30 -0.57
N LEU A 89 12.63 -10.22 -1.12
CA LEU A 89 14.05 -10.15 -1.47
C LEU A 89 14.96 -10.12 -0.23
N ALA A 90 14.47 -9.73 0.93
CA ALA A 90 15.22 -9.70 2.16
C ALA A 90 15.37 -11.07 2.83
N VAL A 91 14.53 -12.05 2.49
CA VAL A 91 14.54 -13.40 3.09
C VAL A 91 15.92 -14.06 3.06
N PRO A 92 16.68 -14.09 1.94
CA PRO A 92 17.97 -14.76 1.89
C PRO A 92 19.05 -14.14 2.79
N PHE A 93 18.84 -12.93 3.32
CA PHE A 93 19.77 -12.34 4.29
C PHE A 93 19.63 -12.93 5.70
N THR A 94 18.49 -13.53 6.01
CA THR A 94 18.15 -14.04 7.35
C THR A 94 17.91 -15.55 7.36
N ASN A 95 17.64 -16.15 6.20
CA ASN A 95 17.40 -17.58 6.05
C ASN A 95 18.34 -18.20 5.02
N PRO A 96 19.36 -18.99 5.45
CA PRO A 96 20.34 -19.61 4.57
C PRO A 96 19.78 -20.70 3.66
N ASP A 97 18.58 -21.24 3.97
CA ASP A 97 17.93 -22.28 3.18
C ASP A 97 17.20 -21.72 1.94
N THR A 98 17.28 -20.41 1.72
CA THR A 98 16.64 -19.72 0.60
C THR A 98 17.66 -19.12 -0.36
N SER A 99 17.21 -18.75 -1.58
CA SER A 99 18.06 -18.10 -2.56
C SER A 99 17.37 -16.92 -3.22
N PHE A 100 18.14 -15.91 -3.63
CA PHE A 100 17.61 -14.75 -4.37
C PHE A 100 16.92 -15.14 -5.66
N SER A 101 17.45 -16.13 -6.38
CA SER A 101 16.82 -16.63 -7.61
C SER A 101 15.43 -17.19 -7.37
N ALA A 102 15.25 -17.99 -6.30
CA ALA A 102 13.95 -18.53 -5.94
C ALA A 102 12.96 -17.41 -5.57
N GLN A 103 13.41 -16.41 -4.81
CA GLN A 103 12.57 -15.27 -4.43
C GLN A 103 12.15 -14.46 -5.67
N ILE A 104 13.05 -14.17 -6.59
CA ILE A 104 12.75 -13.45 -7.84
C ILE A 104 11.75 -14.23 -8.69
N ILE A 105 11.94 -15.54 -8.86
CA ILE A 105 10.99 -16.39 -9.60
C ILE A 105 9.63 -16.37 -8.93
N GLY A 106 9.57 -16.47 -7.59
CA GLY A 106 8.32 -16.38 -6.83
C GLY A 106 7.60 -15.05 -7.03
N ILE A 107 8.33 -13.92 -6.92
CA ILE A 107 7.77 -12.57 -7.15
C ILE A 107 7.20 -12.45 -8.56
N LEU A 108 7.95 -12.89 -9.58
CA LEU A 108 7.50 -12.80 -10.98
C LEU A 108 6.31 -13.72 -11.25
N ALA A 109 6.32 -14.94 -10.74
CA ALA A 109 5.23 -15.90 -10.93
C ALA A 109 3.93 -15.43 -10.26
N VAL A 110 4.00 -15.02 -8.99
CA VAL A 110 2.84 -14.51 -8.24
C VAL A 110 2.35 -13.19 -8.85
N GLY A 111 3.28 -12.30 -9.20
CA GLY A 111 2.94 -11.02 -9.83
C GLY A 111 2.23 -11.20 -11.17
N ALA A 112 2.74 -12.06 -12.04
CA ALA A 112 2.12 -12.37 -13.33
C ALA A 112 0.74 -13.01 -13.15
N PHE A 113 0.63 -14.00 -12.26
CA PHE A 113 -0.64 -14.65 -11.97
C PHE A 113 -1.68 -13.64 -11.45
N THR A 114 -1.31 -12.84 -10.46
CA THR A 114 -2.22 -11.85 -9.86
C THR A 114 -2.66 -10.82 -10.90
N LEU A 115 -1.73 -10.28 -11.70
CA LEU A 115 -2.05 -9.29 -12.73
C LEU A 115 -3.05 -9.84 -13.76
N VAL A 116 -2.82 -11.06 -14.24
CA VAL A 116 -3.70 -11.68 -15.23
C VAL A 116 -5.05 -12.03 -14.63
N ALA A 117 -5.06 -12.70 -13.47
CA ALA A 117 -6.30 -13.12 -12.82
C ALA A 117 -7.19 -11.94 -12.42
N THR A 118 -6.61 -10.92 -11.76
CA THR A 118 -7.37 -9.71 -11.39
C THR A 118 -7.80 -8.92 -12.61
N GLY A 119 -6.95 -8.82 -13.64
CA GLY A 119 -7.29 -8.15 -14.90
C GLY A 119 -8.50 -8.78 -15.57
N ILE A 120 -8.57 -10.12 -15.64
CA ILE A 120 -9.73 -10.84 -16.19
C ILE A 120 -10.98 -10.55 -15.37
N VAL A 121 -10.90 -10.64 -14.04
CA VAL A 121 -12.04 -10.39 -13.14
C VAL A 121 -12.54 -8.95 -13.28
N TRP A 122 -11.65 -7.97 -13.23
CA TRP A 122 -12.01 -6.57 -13.38
C TRP A 122 -12.61 -6.25 -14.75
N PHE A 123 -12.07 -6.87 -15.82
CA PHE A 123 -12.64 -6.71 -17.15
C PHE A 123 -14.06 -7.30 -17.24
N ALA A 124 -14.27 -8.47 -16.65
CA ALA A 124 -15.60 -9.10 -16.60
C ALA A 124 -16.61 -8.25 -15.82
N ILE A 125 -16.22 -7.73 -14.65
CA ILE A 125 -17.07 -6.82 -13.85
C ILE A 125 -17.40 -5.54 -14.65
N LYS A 126 -16.39 -4.92 -15.26
CA LYS A 126 -16.59 -3.72 -16.08
C LYS A 126 -17.53 -3.96 -17.25
N ALA A 127 -17.48 -5.13 -17.88
CA ALA A 127 -18.30 -5.48 -19.04
C ALA A 127 -19.75 -5.84 -18.66
N THR A 128 -20.02 -6.31 -17.43
CA THR A 128 -21.33 -6.81 -16.99
C THR A 128 -22.07 -5.84 -16.09
N ILE A 129 -21.44 -5.38 -15.04
CA ILE A 129 -22.07 -4.57 -13.97
C ILE A 129 -21.67 -3.09 -14.12
N GLY A 130 -20.48 -2.83 -14.67
CA GLY A 130 -19.83 -1.53 -14.60
C GLY A 130 -18.98 -1.39 -13.34
N VAL A 131 -18.03 -0.47 -13.34
CA VAL A 131 -17.12 -0.21 -12.22
C VAL A 131 -17.08 1.25 -11.80
N ARG A 132 -17.89 2.09 -12.45
CA ARG A 132 -17.94 3.51 -12.17
C ARG A 132 -19.39 3.99 -12.14
N PRO A 133 -19.76 4.81 -11.17
CA PRO A 133 -21.07 5.47 -11.14
C PRO A 133 -21.21 6.46 -12.29
N SER A 134 -22.45 6.90 -12.54
CA SER A 134 -22.72 7.95 -13.51
C SER A 134 -22.20 9.31 -13.03
N GLU A 135 -22.00 10.25 -13.95
CA GLU A 135 -21.59 11.62 -13.59
C GLU A 135 -22.59 12.32 -12.66
N GLU A 136 -23.86 11.99 -12.80
CA GLU A 136 -24.94 12.52 -11.95
C GLU A 136 -24.84 11.99 -10.52
N GLU A 137 -24.55 10.69 -10.34
CA GLU A 137 -24.35 10.07 -9.04
C GLU A 137 -23.06 10.56 -8.37
N GLU A 138 -21.97 10.74 -9.13
CA GLU A 138 -20.73 11.36 -8.61
C GLU A 138 -20.99 12.80 -8.12
N ALA A 139 -21.78 13.58 -8.86
CA ALA A 139 -22.11 14.95 -8.48
C ALA A 139 -23.03 15.02 -7.25
N LEU A 140 -23.95 14.06 -7.10
CA LEU A 140 -24.85 13.96 -5.95
C LEU A 140 -24.09 13.55 -4.68
N GLY A 141 -23.05 12.72 -4.83
CA GLY A 141 -22.31 12.05 -3.76
C GLY A 141 -22.73 10.59 -3.62
N LEU A 142 -21.74 9.69 -3.62
CA LEU A 142 -21.98 8.24 -3.59
C LEU A 142 -22.59 7.74 -2.28
N ASP A 143 -22.36 8.45 -1.19
CA ASP A 143 -23.00 8.23 0.10
C ASP A 143 -24.55 8.36 0.00
N ARG A 144 -25.04 9.32 -0.77
CA ARG A 144 -26.46 9.49 -1.04
C ARG A 144 -26.97 8.56 -2.14
N ALA A 145 -26.23 8.45 -3.24
CA ALA A 145 -26.68 7.71 -4.41
C ALA A 145 -26.72 6.19 -4.18
N GLU A 146 -25.72 5.62 -3.50
CA GLU A 146 -25.60 4.17 -3.29
C GLU A 146 -26.10 3.72 -1.92
N VAL A 147 -25.85 4.52 -0.87
CA VAL A 147 -26.13 4.12 0.52
C VAL A 147 -27.38 4.81 1.08
N GLY A 148 -27.79 5.94 0.48
CA GLY A 148 -28.95 6.72 0.91
C GLY A 148 -28.74 7.46 2.24
N VAL A 149 -27.50 7.55 2.72
CA VAL A 149 -27.13 8.20 3.98
C VAL A 149 -26.03 9.23 3.71
N GLU A 150 -26.21 10.43 4.22
CA GLU A 150 -25.24 11.51 4.09
C GLU A 150 -24.12 11.36 5.11
N ALA A 151 -22.88 11.24 4.64
CA ALA A 151 -21.72 11.02 5.50
C ALA A 151 -21.36 12.26 6.36
N TYR A 152 -21.63 13.45 5.82
CA TYR A 152 -21.30 14.73 6.47
C TYR A 152 -22.47 15.72 6.38
N PRO A 153 -23.58 15.49 7.08
CA PRO A 153 -24.79 16.31 6.95
C PRO A 153 -24.57 17.79 7.32
N GLU A 154 -23.60 18.09 8.18
CA GLU A 154 -23.22 19.45 8.57
C GLU A 154 -22.62 20.28 7.42
N PHE A 155 -22.08 19.65 6.38
CA PHE A 155 -21.54 20.36 5.21
C PHE A 155 -22.56 20.53 4.09
N SER A 156 -23.67 19.82 4.11
CA SER A 156 -24.71 19.91 3.07
C SER A 156 -25.64 21.10 3.29
N ALA A 157 -25.81 21.56 4.52
CA ALA A 157 -26.62 22.75 4.85
C ALA A 157 -26.07 24.07 4.27
N ALA A 158 -24.81 24.06 3.77
CA ALA A 158 -24.16 25.24 3.18
C ALA A 158 -24.40 25.38 1.66
N ARG A 159 -25.21 24.53 1.05
CA ARG A 159 -25.52 24.53 -0.40
C ARG A 159 -26.98 24.99 -0.72
N VAL A 160 -27.59 25.75 0.19
CA VAL A 160 -28.89 26.40 -0.06
C VAL A 160 -28.66 27.84 -0.49
#